data_659f1dd435015aaf5e6ac7b393807004
#
_entry.id   659f1dd435015aaf5e6ac7b393807004
#
_cell.length_a   1.000
_cell.length_b   1.000
_cell.length_c   1.000
_cell.angle_alpha   90.00
_cell.angle_beta   90.00
_cell.angle_gamma   90.00
#
_symmetry.space_group_name_H-M   'P 1'
#
loop_
_entity.id
_entity.type
_entity.pdbx_description
1 polymer ?
#
loop_
_entity_poly.entity_id
_entity_poly.type
_entity_poly.pdbx_seq_one_letter_code
_entity_poly.pdbx_strand_id
1 'polypeptide(L)'
;MKPILTKTDYSIIKELILNTPSPMITKEISLLAREIEKARKVTDSKIEPQVIRINSHFEVQDVGSGQLLKFQLTLPKTANLAEKRLSLFTPLGVALIGFQEGMEIEWTLPGGLKKLKILRVQNPVHSE
;
A
#
# COMPACT_ATOMS: atom_id res chain seq x y z
N MET A 1 -7.76 -12.82 3.86
CA MET A 1 -8.04 -11.39 4.08
C MET A 1 -7.77 -10.64 2.78
N LYS A 2 -8.72 -9.85 2.34
CA LYS A 2 -8.59 -9.14 1.06
C LYS A 2 -8.37 -7.65 1.31
N PRO A 3 -7.49 -7.01 0.53
CA PRO A 3 -7.40 -5.56 0.61
C PRO A 3 -8.65 -4.90 0.04
N ILE A 4 -8.87 -3.65 0.44
CA ILE A 4 -10.00 -2.85 -0.02
C ILE A 4 -9.44 -1.64 -0.76
N LEU A 5 -9.89 -1.43 -1.98
CA LEU A 5 -9.45 -0.30 -2.81
C LEU A 5 -10.65 0.52 -3.25
N THR A 6 -10.45 1.82 -3.38
CA THR A 6 -11.43 2.61 -4.10
C THR A 6 -11.33 2.26 -5.58
N LYS A 7 -12.42 2.45 -6.30
CA LYS A 7 -12.41 2.27 -7.76
C LYS A 7 -11.41 3.21 -8.42
N THR A 8 -11.26 4.41 -7.88
CA THR A 8 -10.29 5.38 -8.38
C THR A 8 -8.87 4.87 -8.22
N ASP A 9 -8.49 4.42 -7.01
CA ASP A 9 -7.15 3.90 -6.76
C ASP A 9 -6.88 2.66 -7.60
N TYR A 10 -7.85 1.76 -7.71
CA TYR A 10 -7.71 0.57 -8.56
C TYR A 10 -7.37 0.96 -10.00
N SER A 11 -8.10 1.94 -10.56
CA SER A 11 -7.88 2.37 -11.94
C SER A 11 -6.50 3.02 -12.11
N ILE A 12 -6.09 3.85 -11.15
CA ILE A 12 -4.79 4.50 -11.20
C ILE A 12 -3.67 3.45 -11.18
N ILE A 13 -3.76 2.49 -10.27
CA ILE A 13 -2.72 1.47 -10.12
C ILE A 13 -2.68 0.58 -11.36
N LYS A 14 -3.83 0.17 -11.85
CA LYS A 14 -3.90 -0.69 -13.03
C LYS A 14 -3.28 -0.01 -14.24
N GLU A 15 -3.62 1.25 -14.46
CA GLU A 15 -3.06 2.00 -15.58
C GLU A 15 -1.55 2.17 -15.44
N LEU A 16 -1.09 2.45 -14.23
CA LEU A 16 0.34 2.59 -13.95
C LEU A 16 1.09 1.30 -14.30
N ILE A 17 0.55 0.15 -13.93
CA ILE A 17 1.17 -1.14 -14.22
C ILE A 17 1.16 -1.41 -15.73
N LEU A 18 0.04 -1.15 -16.39
CA LEU A 18 -0.08 -1.37 -17.84
C LEU A 18 0.90 -0.50 -18.63
N ASN A 19 1.23 0.67 -18.12
CA ASN A 19 2.15 1.59 -18.77
C ASN A 19 3.60 1.34 -18.42
N THR A 20 3.89 0.36 -17.57
CA THR A 20 5.26 0.02 -17.19
C THR A 20 5.84 -0.93 -18.26
N PRO A 21 6.98 -0.57 -18.89
CA PRO A 21 7.59 -1.45 -19.89
C PRO A 21 7.93 -2.82 -19.33
N SER A 22 7.76 -3.87 -20.13
CA SER A 22 8.00 -5.25 -19.67
C SER A 22 9.34 -5.46 -18.98
N PRO A 23 10.47 -4.92 -19.51
CA PRO A 23 11.74 -5.13 -18.83
C PRO A 23 11.82 -4.51 -17.44
N MET A 24 10.92 -3.60 -17.11
CA MET A 24 10.90 -2.93 -15.80
C MET A 24 9.89 -3.53 -14.83
N ILE A 25 9.15 -4.55 -15.25
CA ILE A 25 8.20 -5.22 -14.36
C ILE A 25 8.98 -6.07 -13.37
N THR A 26 8.88 -5.72 -12.10
CA THR A 26 9.53 -6.46 -11.02
C THR A 26 8.59 -7.52 -10.46
N LYS A 27 9.13 -8.38 -9.60
CA LYS A 27 8.33 -9.34 -8.86
C LYS A 27 7.25 -8.65 -8.04
N GLU A 28 7.59 -7.53 -7.40
CA GLU A 28 6.65 -6.75 -6.60
C GLU A 28 5.53 -6.18 -7.45
N ILE A 29 5.83 -5.67 -8.62
CA ILE A 29 4.81 -5.14 -9.53
C ILE A 29 3.87 -6.24 -9.98
N SER A 30 4.40 -7.42 -10.33
CA SER A 30 3.58 -8.56 -10.72
C SER A 30 2.67 -9.01 -9.59
N LEU A 31 3.18 -9.02 -8.36
CA LEU A 31 2.39 -9.39 -7.20
C LEU A 31 1.28 -8.37 -6.95
N LEU A 32 1.61 -7.08 -7.06
CA LEU A 32 0.63 -6.02 -6.93
C LEU A 32 -0.50 -6.16 -7.95
N ALA A 33 -0.14 -6.48 -9.20
CA ALA A 33 -1.14 -6.66 -10.25
C ALA A 33 -2.15 -7.73 -9.87
N ARG A 34 -1.71 -8.82 -9.26
CA ARG A 34 -2.60 -9.88 -8.81
C ARG A 34 -3.43 -9.44 -7.60
N GLU A 35 -2.81 -8.73 -6.66
CA GLU A 35 -3.49 -8.34 -5.43
C GLU A 35 -4.61 -7.34 -5.69
N ILE A 36 -4.42 -6.39 -6.61
CA ILE A 36 -5.48 -5.42 -6.89
C ILE A 36 -6.68 -6.07 -7.56
N GLU A 37 -6.49 -7.16 -8.33
CA GLU A 37 -7.63 -7.86 -8.93
C GLU A 37 -8.43 -8.61 -7.88
N LYS A 38 -7.79 -9.11 -6.83
CA LYS A 38 -8.47 -9.80 -5.73
C LYS A 38 -9.12 -8.83 -4.75
N ALA A 39 -8.71 -7.58 -4.74
CA ALA A 39 -9.19 -6.60 -3.78
C ALA A 39 -10.69 -6.34 -3.94
N ARG A 40 -11.33 -6.03 -2.83
CA ARG A 40 -12.70 -5.54 -2.86
C ARG A 40 -12.67 -4.09 -3.32
N LYS A 41 -13.42 -3.77 -4.38
CA LYS A 41 -13.47 -2.41 -4.93
C LYS A 41 -14.73 -1.72 -4.44
N VAL A 42 -14.57 -0.52 -3.91
CA VAL A 42 -15.69 0.29 -3.41
C VAL A 42 -15.61 1.69 -4.02
N THR A 43 -16.74 2.40 -4.01
CA THR A 43 -16.72 3.80 -4.44
C THR A 43 -15.94 4.64 -3.43
N ASP A 44 -15.42 5.77 -3.88
CA ASP A 44 -14.59 6.63 -3.04
C ASP A 44 -15.33 7.09 -1.78
N SER A 45 -16.63 7.30 -1.88
CA SER A 45 -17.42 7.74 -0.72
C SER A 45 -17.68 6.63 0.30
N LYS A 46 -17.41 5.39 -0.06
CA LYS A 46 -17.70 4.23 0.82
C LYS A 46 -16.46 3.63 1.45
N ILE A 47 -15.28 4.16 1.16
CA ILE A 47 -14.05 3.63 1.75
C ILE A 47 -13.95 4.05 3.21
N GLU A 48 -13.54 3.11 4.07
CA GLU A 48 -13.30 3.42 5.48
C GLU A 48 -12.11 4.36 5.62
N PRO A 49 -12.16 5.33 6.54
CA PRO A 49 -11.09 6.32 6.65
C PRO A 49 -9.74 5.77 7.10
N GLN A 50 -9.71 4.59 7.71
CA GLN A 50 -8.46 4.01 8.22
C GLN A 50 -7.85 2.97 7.26
N VAL A 51 -8.27 2.96 6.00
CA VAL A 51 -7.68 2.08 4.97
C VAL A 51 -6.47 2.76 4.36
N ILE A 52 -5.38 2.01 4.18
CA ILE A 52 -4.18 2.52 3.52
C ILE A 52 -4.47 2.66 2.02
N ARG A 53 -4.38 3.87 1.52
CA ARG A 53 -4.64 4.24 0.13
C ARG A 53 -3.42 4.95 -0.44
N ILE A 54 -3.46 5.25 -1.73
CA ILE A 54 -2.46 6.13 -2.34
C ILE A 54 -2.49 7.45 -1.57
N ASN A 55 -1.32 7.91 -1.13
CA ASN A 55 -1.07 9.11 -0.34
C ASN A 55 -1.42 9.01 1.14
N SER A 56 -1.81 7.83 1.63
CA SER A 56 -2.01 7.63 3.06
C SER A 56 -0.72 7.76 3.83
N HIS A 57 -0.79 8.39 5.01
CA HIS A 57 0.27 8.31 6.00
C HIS A 57 -0.03 7.13 6.92
N PHE A 58 0.98 6.36 7.28
CA PHE A 58 0.74 5.20 8.12
C PHE A 58 1.90 4.94 9.05
N GLU A 59 1.59 4.26 10.14
CA GLU A 59 2.59 3.76 11.07
C GLU A 59 2.33 2.27 11.26
N VAL A 60 3.36 1.46 11.05
CA VAL A 60 3.29 0.01 11.26
C VAL A 60 4.41 -0.43 12.17
N GLN A 61 4.19 -1.53 12.86
CA GLN A 61 5.20 -2.13 13.73
C GLN A 61 5.58 -3.49 13.21
N ASP A 62 6.87 -3.73 13.08
CA ASP A 62 7.40 -5.09 12.89
C ASP A 62 7.28 -5.79 14.24
N VAL A 63 6.32 -6.71 14.37
CA VAL A 63 6.01 -7.34 15.64
C VAL A 63 7.21 -8.11 16.19
N GLY A 64 8.01 -8.71 15.32
CA GLY A 64 9.16 -9.50 15.75
C GLY A 64 10.28 -8.66 16.38
N SER A 65 10.57 -7.48 15.81
CA SER A 65 11.65 -6.64 16.29
C SER A 65 11.16 -5.48 17.15
N GLY A 66 9.87 -5.14 17.09
CA GLY A 66 9.32 -3.96 17.74
C GLY A 66 9.59 -2.66 17.00
N GLN A 67 10.27 -2.71 15.85
CA GLN A 67 10.61 -1.52 15.09
C GLN A 67 9.37 -0.84 14.54
N LEU A 68 9.30 0.47 14.65
CA LEU A 68 8.22 1.28 14.09
C LEU A 68 8.64 1.85 12.75
N LEU A 69 7.73 1.80 11.78
CA LEU A 69 7.95 2.31 10.44
C LEU A 69 6.85 3.32 10.13
N LYS A 70 7.24 4.54 9.78
CA LYS A 70 6.31 5.62 9.46
C LYS A 70 6.61 6.14 8.07
N PHE A 71 5.62 6.07 7.18
CA PHE A 71 5.77 6.51 5.79
C PHE A 71 4.47 7.07 5.26
N GLN A 72 4.58 7.77 4.14
CA GLN A 72 3.45 8.06 3.27
C GLN A 72 3.55 7.16 2.04
N LEU A 73 2.48 6.47 1.71
CA LEU A 73 2.45 5.61 0.52
C LEU A 73 2.19 6.48 -0.71
N THR A 74 3.10 6.43 -1.68
CA THR A 74 2.98 7.29 -2.86
C THR A 74 3.13 6.48 -4.14
N LEU A 75 2.77 7.10 -5.26
CA LEU A 75 3.10 6.55 -6.57
C LEU A 75 4.62 6.64 -6.78
N PRO A 76 5.18 5.77 -7.63
CA PRO A 76 6.64 5.70 -7.76
C PRO A 76 7.31 7.01 -8.12
N LYS A 77 6.66 7.85 -8.94
CA LYS A 77 7.31 9.06 -9.42
C LYS A 77 7.50 10.12 -8.34
N THR A 78 6.75 10.04 -7.25
CA THR A 78 6.88 10.99 -6.13
C THR A 78 7.55 10.36 -4.92
N ALA A 79 8.01 9.12 -5.02
CA ALA A 79 8.64 8.43 -3.91
C ALA A 79 9.99 9.09 -3.54
N ASN A 80 10.26 9.17 -2.24
CA ASN A 80 11.51 9.73 -1.72
C ASN A 80 11.67 9.27 -0.28
N LEU A 81 12.49 8.25 -0.06
CA LEU A 81 12.66 7.67 1.27
C LEU A 81 13.24 8.66 2.28
N ALA A 82 14.08 9.58 1.82
CA ALA A 82 14.63 10.60 2.71
C ALA A 82 13.53 11.48 3.31
N GLU A 83 12.42 11.65 2.58
CA GLU A 83 11.27 12.40 3.04
C GLU A 83 10.11 11.50 3.48
N LYS A 84 10.41 10.22 3.72
CA LYS A 84 9.44 9.23 4.21
C LYS A 84 8.28 8.98 3.24
N ARG A 85 8.52 9.13 1.94
CA ARG A 85 7.55 8.77 0.91
C ARG A 85 7.96 7.44 0.29
N LEU A 86 7.15 6.41 0.54
CA LEU A 86 7.41 5.04 0.13
C LEU A 86 6.67 4.72 -1.16
N SER A 87 7.38 4.20 -2.16
CA SER A 87 6.76 3.82 -3.41
C SER A 87 5.81 2.64 -3.23
N LEU A 88 4.67 2.73 -3.90
CA LEU A 88 3.72 1.61 -4.00
C LEU A 88 4.37 0.35 -4.57
N PHE A 89 5.41 0.50 -5.39
CA PHE A 89 6.07 -0.64 -6.03
C PHE A 89 7.12 -1.31 -5.15
N THR A 90 7.27 -0.90 -3.89
CA THR A 90 8.17 -1.58 -2.95
C THR A 90 7.46 -2.77 -2.31
N PRO A 91 8.22 -3.74 -1.77
CA PRO A 91 7.60 -4.87 -1.07
C PRO A 91 6.68 -4.43 0.06
N LEU A 92 7.08 -3.44 0.85
CA LEU A 92 6.25 -2.95 1.94
C LEU A 92 4.98 -2.27 1.42
N GLY A 93 5.10 -1.47 0.36
CA GLY A 93 3.94 -0.81 -0.23
C GLY A 93 2.91 -1.81 -0.74
N VAL A 94 3.38 -2.85 -1.44
CA VAL A 94 2.49 -3.91 -1.94
C VAL A 94 1.83 -4.65 -0.79
N ALA A 95 2.55 -4.87 0.31
CA ALA A 95 2.02 -5.58 1.46
C ALA A 95 0.89 -4.82 2.16
N LEU A 96 0.96 -3.49 2.15
CA LEU A 96 0.09 -2.68 3.01
C LEU A 96 -1.10 -2.06 2.30
N ILE A 97 -1.03 -1.83 0.97
CA ILE A 97 -2.11 -1.14 0.27
C ILE A 97 -3.44 -1.87 0.47
N GLY A 98 -4.46 -1.12 0.87
CA GLY A 98 -5.81 -1.66 1.03
C GLY A 98 -6.12 -2.28 2.38
N PHE A 99 -5.13 -2.40 3.27
CA PHE A 99 -5.38 -2.93 4.61
C PHE A 99 -5.63 -1.82 5.60
N GLN A 100 -6.19 -2.15 6.76
CA GLN A 100 -6.75 -1.16 7.68
C GLN A 100 -5.97 -1.08 8.98
N GLU A 101 -6.06 0.08 9.62
CA GLU A 101 -5.58 0.29 10.97
C GLU A 101 -6.14 -0.81 11.90
N GLY A 102 -5.25 -1.36 12.72
CA GLY A 102 -5.59 -2.43 13.65
C GLY A 102 -5.35 -3.83 13.13
N MET A 103 -5.17 -4.00 11.82
CA MET A 103 -4.91 -5.31 11.23
C MET A 103 -3.46 -5.74 11.43
N GLU A 104 -3.27 -7.05 11.62
CA GLU A 104 -1.96 -7.68 11.53
C GLU A 104 -1.90 -8.47 10.22
N ILE A 105 -0.81 -8.31 9.49
CA ILE A 105 -0.62 -9.04 8.24
C ILE A 105 0.73 -9.74 8.28
N GLU A 106 0.81 -10.89 7.61
CA GLU A 106 2.06 -11.57 7.38
C GLU A 106 2.45 -11.40 5.92
N TRP A 107 3.72 -11.07 5.69
CA TRP A 107 4.16 -10.80 4.33
C TRP A 107 5.63 -11.15 4.20
N THR A 108 6.00 -11.73 3.05
CA THR A 108 7.39 -12.03 2.76
C THR A 108 8.05 -10.79 2.20
N LEU A 109 8.94 -10.20 2.97
CA LEU A 109 9.76 -9.06 2.57
C LEU A 109 11.19 -9.55 2.30
N PRO A 110 12.06 -8.71 1.72
CA PRO A 110 13.44 -9.14 1.43
C PRO A 110 14.18 -9.70 2.64
N GLY A 111 13.85 -9.24 3.85
CA GLY A 111 14.46 -9.76 5.07
C GLY A 111 13.83 -11.05 5.60
N GLY A 112 12.84 -11.60 4.90
CA GLY A 112 12.13 -12.80 5.30
C GLY A 112 10.68 -12.54 5.63
N LEU A 113 10.01 -13.53 6.23
CA LEU A 113 8.62 -13.40 6.62
C LEU A 113 8.50 -12.44 7.79
N LYS A 114 7.65 -11.44 7.65
CA LYS A 114 7.41 -10.43 8.67
C LYS A 114 5.96 -10.42 9.09
N LYS A 115 5.72 -10.23 10.37
CA LYS A 115 4.40 -9.93 10.88
C LYS A 115 4.34 -8.43 11.17
N LEU A 116 3.43 -7.75 10.50
CA LEU A 116 3.30 -6.30 10.60
C LEU A 116 1.96 -5.95 11.20
N LYS A 117 1.97 -5.07 12.19
CA LYS A 117 0.75 -4.55 12.78
C LYS A 117 0.55 -3.11 12.34
N ILE A 118 -0.60 -2.82 11.76
CA ILE A 118 -0.92 -1.47 11.28
C ILE A 118 -1.45 -0.70 12.48
N LEU A 119 -0.64 0.21 13.01
CA LEU A 119 -0.96 0.93 14.23
C LEU A 119 -1.81 2.17 13.96
N ARG A 120 -1.57 2.83 12.83
CA ARG A 120 -2.24 4.09 12.54
C ARG A 120 -2.27 4.33 11.04
N VAL A 121 -3.42 4.82 10.56
CA VAL A 121 -3.58 5.24 9.17
C VAL A 121 -4.24 6.60 9.17
N GLN A 122 -3.67 7.53 8.40
CA GLN A 122 -4.21 8.86 8.25
C GLN A 122 -4.26 9.20 6.77
N ASN A 123 -5.45 9.43 6.28
CA ASN A 123 -5.65 9.80 4.89
C ASN A 123 -5.75 11.31 4.74
N PRO A 124 -5.27 11.87 3.61
CA PRO A 124 -5.44 13.29 3.37
C PRO A 124 -6.91 13.68 3.41
N VAL A 125 -7.19 14.84 4.00
CA VAL A 125 -8.54 15.36 4.03
C VAL A 125 -8.89 15.89 2.64
N HIS A 126 -10.03 15.43 2.13
CA HIS A 126 -10.53 15.99 0.87
C HIS A 126 -11.21 17.30 1.17
N SER A 127 -10.69 18.38 0.62
CA SER A 127 -11.40 19.65 0.67
C SER A 127 -12.18 19.79 -0.61
N GLU A 128 -13.43 20.06 -0.45
CA GLU A 128 -14.33 20.22 -1.58
C GLU A 128 -14.23 21.61 -2.15
#